data_fb0640d149e92e2419be2c85ec6dbedb
#
_entry.id   fb0640d149e92e2419be2c85ec6dbedb
#
_cell.length_a   1.000
_cell.length_b   1.000
_cell.length_c   1.000
_cell.angle_alpha   90.00
_cell.angle_beta   90.00
_cell.angle_gamma   90.00
#
_symmetry.space_group_name_H-M   'P 1'
#
loop_
_entity.id
_entity.type
_entity.pdbx_description
1 polymer ?
#
loop_
_entity_poly.entity_id
_entity_poly.type
_entity_poly.pdbx_seq_one_letter_code
_entity_poly.pdbx_strand_id
1 'polypeptide(L)'
;MERMIEVCAGSYQDCIAAYQGSAKRVELNSALSVGGLTPSVASLVRVKKETDLTVICMVRVRAAGFCYEKEDVEIMFEDAKILLDHGADGIAFGFLNEDGTICEEDTKRMIDLIHSYNKEAVFHRAFDVTPDAFEAIETLIDLGADRVLTSGQKAKAMEGIDLIKVLNNQYGDKIQILPGSGMNAENAKMMMNYTGVYQVHSSCKSYKADATTTKTVSYTHLRAHETDSYL
;
A
#
# COMPACT_ATOMS: atom_id res chain seq x y z
N MET A 1 6.16 19.57 -5.78
CA MET A 1 5.95 18.23 -6.39
C MET A 1 4.59 18.17 -7.04
N GLU A 2 4.46 17.45 -8.15
CA GLU A 2 3.17 17.19 -8.79
C GLU A 2 2.30 16.30 -7.88
N ARG A 3 0.99 16.58 -7.84
CA ARG A 3 0.07 15.79 -7.01
C ARG A 3 -0.13 14.41 -7.62
N MET A 4 -0.17 13.38 -6.78
CA MET A 4 -0.26 11.99 -7.20
C MET A 4 -1.35 11.23 -6.43
N ILE A 5 -2.08 10.38 -7.15
CA ILE A 5 -2.97 9.39 -6.56
C ILE A 5 -2.37 8.02 -6.84
N GLU A 6 -2.11 7.26 -5.78
CA GLU A 6 -1.79 5.84 -5.86
C GLU A 6 -3.08 5.04 -5.73
N VAL A 7 -3.36 4.18 -6.72
CA VAL A 7 -4.57 3.36 -6.71
C VAL A 7 -4.29 2.00 -6.11
N CYS A 8 -5.06 1.64 -5.07
CA CYS A 8 -5.04 0.30 -4.49
C CYS A 8 -5.79 -0.68 -5.39
N ALA A 9 -5.08 -1.49 -6.12
CA ALA A 9 -5.61 -2.47 -7.07
C ALA A 9 -5.57 -3.89 -6.48
N GLY A 10 -6.67 -4.63 -6.59
CA GLY A 10 -6.79 -6.01 -6.11
C GLY A 10 -6.69 -7.06 -7.21
N SER A 11 -6.47 -6.62 -8.46
CA SER A 11 -6.41 -7.50 -9.63
C SER A 11 -5.70 -6.82 -10.81
N TYR A 12 -5.37 -7.62 -11.83
CA TYR A 12 -4.91 -7.08 -13.12
C TYR A 12 -5.93 -6.11 -13.73
N GLN A 13 -7.23 -6.44 -13.69
CA GLN A 13 -8.29 -5.59 -14.25
C GLN A 13 -8.36 -4.24 -13.55
N ASP A 14 -8.14 -4.19 -12.24
CA ASP A 14 -8.11 -2.93 -11.49
C ASP A 14 -6.93 -2.06 -11.92
N CYS A 15 -5.75 -2.66 -12.16
CA CYS A 15 -4.60 -1.92 -12.69
C CYS A 15 -4.89 -1.34 -14.09
N ILE A 16 -5.54 -2.10 -14.98
CA ILE A 16 -5.91 -1.59 -16.31
C ILE A 16 -6.94 -0.48 -16.19
N ALA A 17 -7.94 -0.60 -15.31
CA ALA A 17 -8.90 0.46 -15.06
C ALA A 17 -8.21 1.73 -14.50
N ALA A 18 -7.30 1.57 -13.54
CA ALA A 18 -6.49 2.68 -13.03
C ALA A 18 -5.66 3.35 -14.13
N TYR A 19 -5.02 2.57 -15.00
CA TYR A 19 -4.26 3.07 -16.16
C TYR A 19 -5.14 3.87 -17.13
N GLN A 20 -6.32 3.34 -17.46
CA GLN A 20 -7.31 4.03 -18.31
C GLN A 20 -7.81 5.32 -17.65
N GLY A 21 -7.92 5.35 -16.33
CA GLY A 21 -8.21 6.55 -15.52
C GLY A 21 -7.01 7.49 -15.34
N SER A 22 -5.91 7.31 -16.08
CA SER A 22 -4.71 8.15 -16.05
C SER A 22 -3.90 8.08 -14.73
N ALA A 23 -4.12 7.06 -13.89
CA ALA A 23 -3.24 6.80 -12.77
C ALA A 23 -1.80 6.56 -13.26
N LYS A 24 -0.82 7.00 -12.45
CA LYS A 24 0.61 6.79 -12.73
C LYS A 24 1.21 5.72 -11.85
N ARG A 25 0.60 5.45 -10.70
CA ARG A 25 1.07 4.46 -9.74
C ARG A 25 -0.08 3.65 -9.16
N VAL A 26 0.16 2.36 -9.01
CA VAL A 26 -0.75 1.45 -8.33
C VAL A 26 0.00 0.68 -7.24
N GLU A 27 -0.73 0.33 -6.18
CA GLU A 27 -0.32 -0.75 -5.27
C GLU A 27 -1.09 -2.00 -5.66
N LEU A 28 -0.38 -2.99 -6.20
CA LEU A 28 -0.98 -4.25 -6.64
C LEU A 28 -1.05 -5.23 -5.48
N ASN A 29 -2.24 -5.68 -5.22
CA ASN A 29 -2.60 -6.62 -4.16
C ASN A 29 -3.36 -7.83 -4.72
N SER A 30 -3.62 -8.79 -3.85
CA SER A 30 -4.73 -9.73 -3.92
C SER A 30 -5.59 -9.61 -2.67
N ALA A 31 -6.73 -10.26 -2.61
CA ALA A 31 -7.56 -10.43 -1.41
C ALA A 31 -7.81 -9.13 -0.60
N LEU A 32 -8.19 -8.03 -1.26
CA LEU A 32 -8.45 -6.72 -0.62
C LEU A 32 -9.51 -6.79 0.50
N SER A 33 -10.37 -7.82 0.51
CA SER A 33 -11.37 -8.03 1.57
C SER A 33 -10.78 -8.29 2.94
N VAL A 34 -9.53 -8.76 2.98
CA VAL A 34 -8.77 -9.01 4.21
C VAL A 34 -7.60 -8.03 4.38
N GLY A 35 -7.63 -6.91 3.66
CA GLY A 35 -6.66 -5.83 3.78
C GLY A 35 -5.50 -5.89 2.78
N GLY A 36 -5.56 -6.77 1.79
CA GLY A 36 -4.51 -6.97 0.79
C GLY A 36 -3.50 -8.06 1.21
N LEU A 37 -3.19 -8.94 0.26
CA LEU A 37 -2.16 -9.98 0.37
C LEU A 37 -1.26 -9.91 -0.87
N THR A 38 -0.16 -10.67 -0.87
CA THR A 38 0.76 -10.80 -1.99
C THR A 38 0.01 -11.12 -3.29
N PRO A 39 0.21 -10.35 -4.38
CA PRO A 39 -0.43 -10.60 -5.67
C PRO A 39 0.24 -11.76 -6.41
N SER A 40 -0.44 -12.31 -7.41
CA SER A 40 0.21 -13.27 -8.31
C SER A 40 1.25 -12.58 -9.19
N VAL A 41 2.39 -13.22 -9.38
CA VAL A 41 3.46 -12.76 -10.29
C VAL A 41 2.94 -12.57 -11.72
N ALA A 42 2.04 -13.44 -12.17
CA ALA A 42 1.45 -13.34 -13.51
C ALA A 42 0.66 -12.05 -13.70
N SER A 43 -0.04 -11.56 -12.66
CA SER A 43 -0.73 -10.27 -12.70
C SER A 43 0.26 -9.13 -12.85
N LEU A 44 1.34 -9.10 -12.07
CA LEU A 44 2.40 -8.10 -12.17
C LEU A 44 3.02 -8.07 -13.58
N VAL A 45 3.51 -9.22 -14.06
CA VAL A 45 4.15 -9.34 -15.37
C VAL A 45 3.25 -8.81 -16.49
N ARG A 46 1.96 -9.14 -16.41
CA ARG A 46 1.00 -8.68 -17.41
C ARG A 46 0.77 -7.17 -17.35
N VAL A 47 0.61 -6.60 -16.16
CA VAL A 47 0.48 -5.15 -15.96
C VAL A 47 1.70 -4.41 -16.50
N LYS A 48 2.91 -4.84 -16.14
CA LYS A 48 4.16 -4.23 -16.62
C LYS A 48 4.36 -4.33 -18.12
N LYS A 49 3.85 -5.38 -18.76
CA LYS A 49 3.91 -5.55 -20.21
C LYS A 49 2.94 -4.62 -20.97
N GLU A 50 1.77 -4.35 -20.39
CA GLU A 50 0.65 -3.71 -21.09
C GLU A 50 0.47 -2.23 -20.70
N THR A 51 1.20 -1.75 -19.68
CA THR A 51 1.10 -0.37 -19.17
C THR A 51 2.48 0.21 -18.82
N ASP A 52 2.54 1.53 -18.64
CA ASP A 52 3.69 2.25 -18.10
C ASP A 52 3.53 2.59 -16.60
N LEU A 53 2.61 1.92 -15.90
CA LEU A 53 2.37 2.12 -14.48
C LEU A 53 3.62 1.83 -13.65
N THR A 54 3.87 2.69 -12.65
CA THR A 54 4.68 2.34 -11.50
C THR A 54 3.89 1.37 -10.62
N VAL A 55 4.41 0.17 -10.40
CA VAL A 55 3.71 -0.89 -9.65
C VAL A 55 4.44 -1.20 -8.36
N ILE A 56 3.84 -0.80 -7.24
CA ILE A 56 4.24 -1.24 -5.90
C ILE A 56 3.48 -2.54 -5.61
N CYS A 57 4.17 -3.60 -5.23
CA CYS A 57 3.53 -4.87 -4.91
C CYS A 57 3.40 -5.05 -3.40
N MET A 58 2.23 -5.45 -2.94
CA MET A 58 2.05 -5.90 -1.55
C MET A 58 2.83 -7.19 -1.32
N VAL A 59 3.57 -7.27 -0.22
CA VAL A 59 4.12 -8.51 0.31
C VAL A 59 3.54 -8.72 1.70
N ARG A 60 2.57 -9.60 1.78
CA ARG A 60 1.87 -9.98 3.00
C ARG A 60 1.32 -11.40 2.81
N VAL A 61 1.88 -12.34 3.54
CA VAL A 61 1.63 -13.78 3.33
C VAL A 61 0.26 -14.23 3.80
N ARG A 62 -0.32 -13.57 4.82
CA ARG A 62 -1.59 -13.94 5.44
C ARG A 62 -2.38 -12.75 5.95
N ALA A 63 -3.66 -12.94 6.16
CA ALA A 63 -4.53 -12.02 6.91
C ALA A 63 -4.13 -11.92 8.40
N ALA A 64 -4.83 -11.12 9.17
CA ALA A 64 -4.62 -10.78 10.57
C ALA A 64 -3.44 -9.82 10.83
N GLY A 65 -2.74 -9.94 11.97
CA GLY A 65 -1.70 -9.01 12.40
C GLY A 65 -0.40 -9.06 11.60
N PHE A 66 0.59 -8.32 12.06
CA PHE A 66 1.86 -8.08 11.36
C PHE A 66 3.08 -8.60 12.13
N CYS A 67 2.85 -9.32 13.23
CA CYS A 67 3.85 -10.14 13.90
C CYS A 67 3.80 -11.53 13.29
N TYR A 68 4.87 -11.94 12.62
CA TYR A 68 4.92 -13.15 11.78
C TYR A 68 5.81 -14.21 12.42
N GLU A 69 5.48 -15.48 12.17
CA GLU A 69 6.37 -16.58 12.45
C GLU A 69 7.55 -16.59 11.45
N LYS A 70 8.62 -17.26 11.82
CA LYS A 70 9.85 -17.28 11.01
C LYS A 70 9.61 -17.76 9.57
N GLU A 71 8.79 -18.77 9.40
CA GLU A 71 8.46 -19.34 8.08
C GLU A 71 7.66 -18.35 7.24
N ASP A 72 6.73 -17.59 7.84
CA ASP A 72 5.99 -16.51 7.17
C ASP A 72 6.96 -15.43 6.67
N VAL A 73 7.93 -15.04 7.52
CA VAL A 73 8.95 -14.03 7.18
C VAL A 73 9.78 -14.49 5.98
N GLU A 74 10.30 -15.72 5.98
CA GLU A 74 11.11 -16.22 4.87
C GLU A 74 10.28 -16.30 3.56
N ILE A 75 9.02 -16.72 3.63
CA ILE A 75 8.12 -16.70 2.46
C ILE A 75 7.94 -15.27 1.93
N MET A 76 7.77 -14.28 2.81
CA MET A 76 7.66 -12.87 2.41
C MET A 76 8.93 -12.36 1.72
N PHE A 77 10.12 -12.79 2.15
CA PHE A 77 11.38 -12.46 1.46
C PHE A 77 11.48 -13.11 0.07
N GLU A 78 11.05 -14.37 -0.05
CA GLU A 78 11.00 -15.06 -1.34
C GLU A 78 10.00 -14.40 -2.30
N ASP A 79 8.78 -14.07 -1.82
CA ASP A 79 7.77 -13.33 -2.58
C ASP A 79 8.30 -11.98 -3.06
N ALA A 80 8.93 -11.19 -2.17
CA ALA A 80 9.51 -9.90 -2.52
C ALA A 80 10.56 -10.04 -3.62
N LYS A 81 11.48 -11.00 -3.47
CA LYS A 81 12.52 -11.27 -4.47
C LYS A 81 11.92 -11.63 -5.83
N ILE A 82 10.95 -12.54 -5.84
CA ILE A 82 10.29 -12.97 -7.08
C ILE A 82 9.58 -11.79 -7.75
N LEU A 83 8.86 -10.95 -6.99
CA LEU A 83 8.17 -9.77 -7.54
C LEU A 83 9.17 -8.75 -8.10
N LEU A 84 10.28 -8.50 -7.41
CA LEU A 84 11.35 -7.61 -7.87
C LEU A 84 12.03 -8.14 -9.14
N ASP A 85 12.34 -9.43 -9.21
CA ASP A 85 12.89 -10.09 -10.39
C ASP A 85 11.95 -9.97 -11.62
N HIS A 86 10.64 -9.81 -11.38
CA HIS A 86 9.61 -9.68 -12.42
C HIS A 86 9.13 -8.25 -12.66
N GLY A 87 9.86 -7.25 -12.17
CA GLY A 87 9.69 -5.87 -12.55
C GLY A 87 8.78 -5.04 -11.64
N ALA A 88 8.54 -5.44 -10.40
CA ALA A 88 7.95 -4.54 -9.40
C ALA A 88 8.82 -3.30 -9.22
N ASP A 89 8.20 -2.13 -9.09
CA ASP A 89 8.89 -0.84 -8.89
C ASP A 89 9.08 -0.51 -7.40
N GLY A 90 8.48 -1.30 -6.53
CA GLY A 90 8.63 -1.25 -5.09
C GLY A 90 7.83 -2.35 -4.41
N ILE A 91 8.05 -2.48 -3.11
CA ILE A 91 7.35 -3.44 -2.26
C ILE A 91 6.71 -2.70 -1.09
N ALA A 92 5.42 -2.99 -0.84
CA ALA A 92 4.71 -2.59 0.36
C ALA A 92 4.71 -3.75 1.36
N PHE A 93 5.22 -3.53 2.55
CA PHE A 93 5.41 -4.57 3.57
C PHE A 93 5.33 -3.96 4.97
N GLY A 94 5.42 -4.79 6.03
CA GLY A 94 5.54 -4.31 7.40
C GLY A 94 5.64 -5.47 8.39
N PHE A 95 6.63 -5.40 9.27
CA PHE A 95 6.91 -6.35 10.32
C PHE A 95 6.83 -5.68 11.68
N LEU A 96 6.07 -6.26 12.60
CA LEU A 96 5.96 -5.79 13.98
C LEU A 96 6.36 -6.89 14.95
N ASN A 97 6.84 -6.48 16.10
CA ASN A 97 7.04 -7.32 17.28
C ASN A 97 5.69 -7.60 17.97
N GLU A 98 5.68 -8.50 18.94
CA GLU A 98 4.48 -8.84 19.72
C GLU A 98 3.90 -7.64 20.49
N ASP A 99 4.74 -6.68 20.89
CA ASP A 99 4.34 -5.45 21.56
C ASP A 99 3.85 -4.34 20.61
N GLY A 100 3.84 -4.62 19.30
CA GLY A 100 3.41 -3.71 18.26
C GLY A 100 4.49 -2.72 17.78
N THR A 101 5.70 -2.76 18.33
CA THR A 101 6.82 -1.97 17.81
C THR A 101 7.31 -2.53 16.48
N ILE A 102 8.07 -1.75 15.72
CA ILE A 102 8.64 -2.20 14.46
C ILE A 102 9.69 -3.28 14.72
N CYS A 103 9.59 -4.43 14.04
CA CYS A 103 10.65 -5.44 14.02
C CYS A 103 11.79 -4.90 13.13
N GLU A 104 12.81 -4.28 13.76
CA GLU A 104 13.89 -3.61 13.05
C GLU A 104 14.71 -4.57 12.18
N GLU A 105 15.00 -5.78 12.68
CA GLU A 105 15.81 -6.78 11.98
C GLU A 105 15.19 -7.14 10.62
N ASP A 106 13.94 -7.59 10.61
CA ASP A 106 13.28 -8.02 9.38
C ASP A 106 12.92 -6.82 8.48
N THR A 107 12.57 -5.67 9.08
CA THR A 107 12.31 -4.44 8.33
C THR A 107 13.57 -3.98 7.61
N LYS A 108 14.72 -3.95 8.26
CA LYS A 108 16.00 -3.58 7.64
C LYS A 108 16.41 -4.54 6.54
N ARG A 109 16.32 -5.86 6.77
CA ARG A 109 16.60 -6.88 5.76
C ARG A 109 15.72 -6.70 4.51
N MET A 110 14.43 -6.42 4.69
CA MET A 110 13.50 -6.20 3.56
C MET A 110 13.86 -4.92 2.79
N ILE A 111 14.12 -3.82 3.48
CA ILE A 111 14.57 -2.56 2.85
C ILE A 111 15.85 -2.79 2.06
N ASP A 112 16.85 -3.46 2.62
CA ASP A 112 18.13 -3.73 1.94
C ASP A 112 17.92 -4.61 0.70
N LEU A 113 17.06 -5.61 0.77
CA LEU A 113 16.69 -6.42 -0.38
C LEU A 113 16.08 -5.55 -1.49
N ILE A 114 15.10 -4.72 -1.17
CA ILE A 114 14.40 -3.86 -2.15
C ILE A 114 15.39 -2.84 -2.76
N HIS A 115 16.21 -2.20 -1.95
CA HIS A 115 17.21 -1.25 -2.40
C HIS A 115 18.32 -1.88 -3.24
N SER A 116 18.63 -3.17 -3.06
CA SER A 116 19.57 -3.90 -3.93
C SER A 116 19.10 -3.96 -5.39
N TYR A 117 17.79 -3.82 -5.61
CA TYR A 117 17.17 -3.71 -6.94
C TYR A 117 16.97 -2.25 -7.40
N ASN A 118 17.40 -1.24 -6.62
CA ASN A 118 17.10 0.18 -6.82
C ASN A 118 15.57 0.46 -6.90
N LYS A 119 14.79 -0.15 -6.00
CA LYS A 119 13.32 -0.04 -5.93
C LYS A 119 12.87 0.57 -4.61
N GLU A 120 11.60 1.03 -4.55
CA GLU A 120 11.03 1.73 -3.40
C GLU A 120 10.58 0.77 -2.29
N ALA A 121 11.02 1.02 -1.07
CA ALA A 121 10.62 0.32 0.16
C ALA A 121 9.48 1.10 0.85
N VAL A 122 8.27 0.54 0.84
CA VAL A 122 7.08 1.19 1.38
C VAL A 122 6.62 0.43 2.63
N PHE A 123 6.65 1.07 3.80
CA PHE A 123 6.08 0.47 4.99
C PHE A 123 4.56 0.72 5.00
N HIS A 124 3.78 -0.35 4.98
CA HIS A 124 2.34 -0.29 4.87
C HIS A 124 1.64 0.07 6.19
N ARG A 125 0.32 -0.10 6.27
CA ARG A 125 -0.51 0.28 7.42
C ARG A 125 -0.26 -0.52 8.72
N ALA A 126 0.74 -1.37 8.80
CA ALA A 126 1.26 -1.85 10.07
C ALA A 126 1.70 -0.68 10.97
N PHE A 127 2.14 0.42 10.37
CA PHE A 127 2.41 1.68 11.05
C PHE A 127 1.23 2.18 11.91
N ASP A 128 -0.01 1.98 11.44
CA ASP A 128 -1.19 2.51 12.12
C ASP A 128 -1.54 1.78 13.44
N VAL A 129 -0.91 0.64 13.72
CA VAL A 129 -1.11 -0.13 14.96
C VAL A 129 0.11 -0.10 15.89
N THR A 130 1.15 0.66 15.55
CA THR A 130 2.28 0.87 16.45
C THR A 130 1.88 1.68 17.69
N PRO A 131 2.52 1.45 18.85
CA PRO A 131 2.18 2.16 20.09
C PRO A 131 2.41 3.67 20.01
N ASP A 132 3.49 4.09 19.35
CA ASP A 132 3.87 5.50 19.16
C ASP A 132 4.26 5.77 17.70
N ALA A 133 3.54 6.70 17.07
CA ALA A 133 3.77 7.05 15.67
C ALA A 133 5.10 7.79 15.45
N PHE A 134 5.58 8.53 16.44
CA PHE A 134 6.82 9.30 16.32
C PHE A 134 8.04 8.38 16.46
N GLU A 135 8.04 7.48 17.42
CA GLU A 135 9.09 6.46 17.53
C GLU A 135 9.11 5.56 16.28
N ALA A 136 7.94 5.15 15.81
CA ALA A 136 7.82 4.30 14.63
C ALA A 136 8.35 4.98 13.35
N ILE A 137 8.03 6.26 13.11
CA ILE A 137 8.51 6.95 11.91
C ILE A 137 10.01 7.23 11.97
N GLU A 138 10.54 7.56 13.15
CA GLU A 138 11.99 7.74 13.35
C GLU A 138 12.74 6.43 13.10
N THR A 139 12.26 5.32 13.62
CA THR A 139 12.79 3.98 13.32
C THR A 139 12.78 3.70 11.81
N LEU A 140 11.67 3.96 11.11
CA LEU A 140 11.58 3.74 9.66
C LEU A 140 12.56 4.60 8.87
N ILE A 141 12.78 5.84 9.28
CA ILE A 141 13.76 6.74 8.69
C ILE A 141 15.18 6.20 8.88
N ASP A 142 15.52 5.78 10.09
CA ASP A 142 16.85 5.25 10.43
C ASP A 142 17.14 3.94 9.69
N LEU A 143 16.11 3.12 9.46
CA LEU A 143 16.20 1.90 8.66
C LEU A 143 16.26 2.16 7.14
N GLY A 144 15.86 3.36 6.69
CA GLY A 144 15.93 3.79 5.31
C GLY A 144 14.67 3.53 4.47
N ALA A 145 13.49 3.44 5.08
CA ALA A 145 12.24 3.33 4.32
C ALA A 145 11.97 4.58 3.47
N ASP A 146 11.55 4.40 2.23
CA ASP A 146 11.27 5.53 1.31
C ASP A 146 9.91 6.18 1.57
N ARG A 147 8.93 5.38 2.00
CA ARG A 147 7.55 5.82 2.18
C ARG A 147 6.85 5.07 3.30
N VAL A 148 5.92 5.75 3.97
CA VAL A 148 4.98 5.15 4.91
C VAL A 148 3.54 5.39 4.49
N LEU A 149 2.75 4.32 4.36
CA LEU A 149 1.30 4.37 4.14
C LEU A 149 0.59 4.39 5.50
N THR A 150 -0.19 5.44 5.75
CA THR A 150 -0.83 5.63 7.06
C THR A 150 -2.22 6.26 6.98
N SER A 151 -3.06 5.96 7.94
CA SER A 151 -4.30 6.68 8.21
C SER A 151 -4.20 7.61 9.44
N GLY A 152 -2.97 7.89 9.91
CA GLY A 152 -2.75 8.67 11.12
C GLY A 152 -3.23 7.94 12.37
N GLN A 153 -3.01 6.62 12.45
CA GLN A 153 -3.41 5.73 13.54
C GLN A 153 -4.93 5.77 13.84
N LYS A 154 -5.75 6.05 12.82
CA LYS A 154 -7.21 6.05 12.90
C LYS A 154 -7.81 5.08 11.89
N ALA A 155 -9.11 4.81 12.02
CA ALA A 155 -9.81 3.94 11.07
C ALA A 155 -9.77 4.50 9.64
N LYS A 156 -9.85 5.83 9.50
CA LYS A 156 -9.80 6.56 8.22
C LYS A 156 -8.80 7.70 8.28
N ALA A 157 -8.12 7.99 7.18
CA ALA A 157 -7.13 9.04 7.08
C ALA A 157 -7.69 10.45 7.44
N MET A 158 -8.95 10.72 7.11
CA MET A 158 -9.58 11.99 7.48
C MET A 158 -9.76 12.16 9.00
N GLU A 159 -9.86 11.07 9.74
CA GLU A 159 -9.93 11.10 11.21
C GLU A 159 -8.54 11.32 11.85
N GLY A 160 -7.49 10.88 11.15
CA GLY A 160 -6.09 11.03 11.56
C GLY A 160 -5.35 12.20 10.90
N ILE A 161 -6.09 13.11 10.25
CA ILE A 161 -5.52 14.17 9.41
C ILE A 161 -4.55 15.09 10.18
N ASP A 162 -4.78 15.34 11.45
CA ASP A 162 -3.91 16.18 12.27
C ASP A 162 -2.57 15.50 12.56
N LEU A 163 -2.57 14.20 12.88
CA LEU A 163 -1.33 13.45 13.03
C LEU A 163 -0.57 13.37 11.71
N ILE A 164 -1.24 13.09 10.59
CA ILE A 164 -0.63 13.08 9.25
C ILE A 164 0.05 14.42 8.95
N LYS A 165 -0.61 15.56 9.29
CA LYS A 165 -0.03 16.88 9.13
C LYS A 165 1.25 17.07 9.97
N VAL A 166 1.21 16.67 11.23
CA VAL A 166 2.37 16.76 12.12
C VAL A 166 3.53 15.92 11.59
N LEU A 167 3.27 14.66 11.22
CA LEU A 167 4.27 13.75 10.64
C LEU A 167 4.87 14.33 9.36
N ASN A 168 4.03 14.85 8.44
CA ASN A 168 4.55 15.43 7.20
C ASN A 168 5.38 16.70 7.43
N ASN A 169 4.99 17.55 8.39
CA ASN A 169 5.74 18.76 8.71
C ASN A 169 7.11 18.47 9.34
N GLN A 170 7.22 17.40 10.13
CA GLN A 170 8.44 17.07 10.87
C GLN A 170 9.37 16.15 10.10
N TYR A 171 8.83 15.25 9.27
CA TYR A 171 9.58 14.17 8.66
C TYR A 171 9.42 14.05 7.14
N GLY A 172 8.55 14.85 6.52
CA GLY A 172 8.24 14.75 5.09
C GLY A 172 9.39 15.06 4.13
N ASP A 173 10.49 15.62 4.63
CA ASP A 173 11.77 15.80 3.91
C ASP A 173 12.68 14.54 3.98
N LYS A 174 12.40 13.60 4.90
CA LYS A 174 13.20 12.40 5.13
C LYS A 174 12.49 11.13 4.67
N ILE A 175 11.17 11.06 4.82
CA ILE A 175 10.35 9.92 4.42
C ILE A 175 9.03 10.42 3.81
N GLN A 176 8.59 9.82 2.72
CA GLN A 176 7.34 10.20 2.08
C GLN A 176 6.13 9.72 2.88
N ILE A 177 5.20 10.64 3.18
CA ILE A 177 3.94 10.28 3.84
C ILE A 177 2.86 10.06 2.78
N LEU A 178 2.21 8.90 2.82
CA LEU A 178 1.14 8.50 1.91
C LEU A 178 -0.15 8.25 2.70
N PRO A 179 -1.07 9.24 2.80
CA PRO A 179 -2.34 9.03 3.48
C PRO A 179 -3.22 8.03 2.73
N GLY A 180 -3.74 7.03 3.46
CA GLY A 180 -4.63 6.01 2.92
C GLY A 180 -5.75 5.63 3.90
N SER A 181 -6.71 4.85 3.44
CA SER A 181 -7.96 4.50 4.10
C SER A 181 -9.05 5.59 4.02
N GLY A 182 -10.07 5.30 3.21
CA GLY A 182 -11.23 6.18 3.04
C GLY A 182 -10.95 7.45 2.20
N MET A 183 -9.82 7.48 1.49
CA MET A 183 -9.52 8.55 0.52
C MET A 183 -10.35 8.37 -0.75
N ASN A 184 -10.87 9.49 -1.26
CA ASN A 184 -11.68 9.58 -2.47
C ASN A 184 -11.55 10.97 -3.12
N ALA A 185 -12.20 11.21 -4.25
CA ALA A 185 -12.13 12.47 -4.99
C ALA A 185 -12.58 13.69 -4.16
N GLU A 186 -13.55 13.51 -3.27
CA GLU A 186 -14.13 14.60 -2.47
C GLU A 186 -13.15 15.11 -1.40
N ASN A 187 -12.37 14.19 -0.79
CA ASN A 187 -11.51 14.52 0.34
C ASN A 187 -10.01 14.57 0.03
N ALA A 188 -9.55 13.99 -1.09
CA ALA A 188 -8.13 13.95 -1.46
C ALA A 188 -7.50 15.36 -1.55
N LYS A 189 -8.18 16.30 -2.21
CA LYS A 189 -7.70 17.69 -2.33
C LYS A 189 -7.61 18.38 -0.96
N MET A 190 -8.57 18.16 -0.08
CA MET A 190 -8.56 18.70 1.28
C MET A 190 -7.41 18.10 2.09
N MET A 191 -7.20 16.78 2.03
CA MET A 191 -6.07 16.10 2.67
C MET A 191 -4.75 16.74 2.27
N MET A 192 -4.47 16.82 0.96
CA MET A 192 -3.22 17.39 0.44
C MET A 192 -3.04 18.85 0.82
N ASN A 193 -4.10 19.67 0.76
CA ASN A 193 -4.01 21.09 1.09
C ASN A 193 -3.76 21.33 2.59
N TYR A 194 -4.39 20.54 3.45
CA TYR A 194 -4.30 20.73 4.91
C TYR A 194 -3.00 20.18 5.50
N THR A 195 -2.53 19.03 5.00
CA THR A 195 -1.37 18.33 5.54
C THR A 195 -0.06 18.67 4.84
N GLY A 196 -0.13 19.21 3.61
CA GLY A 196 1.05 19.48 2.79
C GLY A 196 1.59 18.26 2.04
N VAL A 197 1.01 17.08 2.21
CA VAL A 197 1.39 15.90 1.40
C VAL A 197 1.04 16.12 -0.06
N TYR A 198 1.84 15.56 -0.98
CA TYR A 198 1.58 15.67 -2.42
C TYR A 198 0.90 14.44 -3.01
N GLN A 199 0.66 13.41 -2.21
CA GLN A 199 0.14 12.13 -2.65
C GLN A 199 -0.91 11.56 -1.67
N VAL A 200 -1.82 10.72 -2.19
CA VAL A 200 -2.78 9.96 -1.40
C VAL A 200 -2.98 8.58 -2.00
N HIS A 201 -3.34 7.62 -1.16
CA HIS A 201 -3.67 6.24 -1.53
C HIS A 201 -5.18 6.03 -1.47
N SER A 202 -5.78 5.59 -2.58
CA SER A 202 -7.22 5.39 -2.68
C SER A 202 -7.56 4.07 -3.37
N SER A 203 -8.58 3.39 -2.90
CA SER A 203 -9.09 2.20 -3.58
C SER A 203 -9.85 2.52 -4.86
N CYS A 204 -10.30 3.77 -5.07
CA CYS A 204 -11.10 4.22 -6.22
C CYS A 204 -12.18 3.20 -6.62
N LYS A 205 -12.80 2.53 -5.64
CA LYS A 205 -13.60 1.33 -5.85
C LYS A 205 -15.02 1.65 -6.29
N SER A 206 -15.50 0.91 -7.26
CA SER A 206 -16.91 0.75 -7.58
C SER A 206 -17.33 -0.73 -7.47
N TYR A 207 -18.60 -1.03 -7.73
CA TYR A 207 -19.11 -2.39 -7.64
C TYR A 207 -19.80 -2.78 -8.94
N LYS A 208 -19.40 -3.93 -9.48
CA LYS A 208 -20.03 -4.54 -10.64
C LYS A 208 -20.65 -5.88 -10.24
N ALA A 209 -21.89 -6.14 -10.64
CA ALA A 209 -22.52 -7.43 -10.43
C ALA A 209 -21.81 -8.50 -11.26
N ASP A 210 -21.34 -9.56 -10.61
CA ASP A 210 -20.86 -10.75 -11.31
C ASP A 210 -22.08 -11.60 -11.72
N ALA A 211 -22.12 -12.02 -12.99
CA ALA A 211 -23.24 -12.80 -13.52
C ALA A 211 -23.44 -14.16 -12.84
N THR A 212 -22.40 -14.69 -12.19
CA THR A 212 -22.42 -15.97 -11.47
C THR A 212 -22.81 -15.83 -10.00
N THR A 213 -22.90 -14.61 -9.46
CA THR A 213 -23.19 -14.32 -8.04
C THR A 213 -24.65 -13.93 -7.81
N THR A 214 -25.59 -14.41 -8.66
CA THR A 214 -27.02 -14.10 -8.56
C THR A 214 -27.77 -14.89 -7.50
N LYS A 215 -27.13 -15.92 -6.93
CA LYS A 215 -27.69 -16.73 -5.84
C LYS A 215 -26.85 -16.55 -4.57
N THR A 216 -27.52 -16.53 -3.42
CA THR A 216 -26.83 -16.42 -2.12
C THR A 216 -26.10 -17.72 -1.80
N VAL A 217 -24.77 -17.67 -1.77
CA VAL A 217 -23.88 -18.71 -1.25
C VAL A 217 -22.79 -18.05 -0.41
N SER A 218 -22.13 -18.78 0.47
CA SER A 218 -21.20 -18.24 1.47
C SER A 218 -19.96 -17.52 0.89
N TYR A 219 -19.65 -17.71 -0.38
CA TYR A 219 -18.49 -17.10 -1.07
C TYR A 219 -18.90 -16.13 -2.19
N THR A 220 -20.17 -15.71 -2.27
CA THR A 220 -20.57 -14.70 -3.27
C THR A 220 -20.12 -13.31 -2.84
N HIS A 221 -19.27 -12.69 -3.65
CA HIS A 221 -18.83 -11.32 -3.48
C HIS A 221 -18.95 -10.56 -4.79
N LEU A 222 -19.48 -9.36 -4.71
CA LEU A 222 -19.56 -8.43 -5.83
C LEU A 222 -18.26 -7.61 -5.88
N ARG A 223 -17.56 -7.63 -7.00
CA ARG A 223 -16.45 -6.70 -7.23
C ARG A 223 -16.22 -6.39 -8.69
N ALA A 224 -16.05 -5.16 -8.99
CA ALA A 224 -15.14 -4.62 -9.99
C ALA A 224 -14.79 -3.20 -9.58
N HIS A 225 -13.63 -2.73 -9.97
CA HIS A 225 -13.24 -1.34 -9.82
C HIS A 225 -13.45 -0.65 -11.17
N GLU A 226 -14.17 0.44 -11.17
CA GLU A 226 -14.14 1.41 -12.25
C GLU A 226 -13.58 2.69 -11.66
N THR A 227 -12.51 3.17 -12.22
CA THR A 227 -11.99 4.50 -11.92
C THR A 227 -12.80 5.48 -12.73
N ASP A 228 -13.81 6.09 -12.12
CA ASP A 228 -14.32 7.34 -12.65
C ASP A 228 -13.23 8.40 -12.52
N SER A 229 -13.10 9.25 -13.54
CA SER A 229 -12.08 10.28 -13.67
C SER A 229 -11.98 11.16 -12.42
N TYR A 230 -10.95 10.93 -11.62
CA TYR A 230 -10.64 11.67 -10.39
C TYR A 230 -9.50 12.67 -10.58
N LEU A 231 -9.50 13.39 -11.69
CA LEU A 231 -8.58 14.49 -11.91
C LEU A 231 -9.32 15.81 -12.16
#